data_cab259d7d7868000d2d91497ed28829f
#
_entry.id   cab259d7d7868000d2d91497ed28829f
#
_cell.length_a   1.000
_cell.length_b   1.000
_cell.length_c   1.000
_cell.angle_alpha   90.00
_cell.angle_beta   90.00
_cell.angle_gamma   90.00
#
_symmetry.space_group_name_H-M   'P 1'
#
loop_
_entity.id
_entity.type
_entity.pdbx_description
1 polymer ?
#
loop_
_entity_poly.entity_id
_entity_poly.type
_entity_poly.pdbx_seq_one_letter_code
_entity_poly.pdbx_strand_id
1 'polypeptide(L)'
;GSVKDRLALGIIEDAERSGALKPGQTVIEATSGNTGIGLAMVCAQKGYPLVVTMADSFSVERRKLMRFLGAKVILTPAADLGTVMVRKANELAAKNGLVLTRQFENEANAEYHSRTTAREIVADFQGERLDYWVTGFGTGGTLKGVGRVLAKERPDTKIVVSEPAEAPMLTSGEPQSRR
;
A
#
# COMPACT_ATOMS: atom_id res chain seq x y z
N GLY A 1 -12.72 -2.82 3.36
CA GLY A 1 -11.96 -3.79 4.10
C GLY A 1 -11.01 -4.62 3.26
N SER A 2 -9.73 -4.32 3.33
CA SER A 2 -8.67 -5.15 2.78
C SER A 2 -7.38 -4.95 3.59
N VAL A 3 -6.37 -5.79 3.33
CA VAL A 3 -5.04 -5.63 3.96
C VAL A 3 -4.42 -4.25 3.69
N LYS A 4 -4.86 -3.54 2.65
CA LYS A 4 -4.37 -2.20 2.31
C LYS A 4 -4.87 -1.10 3.26
N ASP A 5 -5.92 -1.35 4.01
CA ASP A 5 -6.38 -0.42 5.05
C ASP A 5 -5.29 -0.23 6.13
N ARG A 6 -4.55 -1.30 6.44
CA ARG A 6 -3.44 -1.30 7.40
C ARG A 6 -2.30 -0.39 6.96
N LEU A 7 -1.82 -0.57 5.73
CA LEU A 7 -0.74 0.27 5.22
C LEU A 7 -1.18 1.73 5.06
N ALA A 8 -2.43 1.98 4.66
CA ALA A 8 -2.96 3.33 4.53
C ALA A 8 -2.93 4.07 5.87
N LEU A 9 -3.42 3.42 6.93
CA LEU A 9 -3.38 3.97 8.28
C LEU A 9 -1.93 4.17 8.75
N GLY A 10 -1.09 3.16 8.57
CA GLY A 10 0.32 3.20 9.00
C GLY A 10 1.11 4.33 8.35
N ILE A 11 0.95 4.55 7.04
CA ILE A 11 1.64 5.62 6.32
C ILE A 11 1.16 7.01 6.77
N ILE A 12 -0.15 7.21 6.94
CA ILE A 12 -0.68 8.49 7.37
C ILE A 12 -0.26 8.81 8.82
N GLU A 13 -0.36 7.86 9.74
CA GLU A 13 0.08 8.05 11.12
C GLU A 13 1.59 8.32 11.24
N ASP A 14 2.40 7.66 10.42
CA ASP A 14 3.84 7.91 10.38
C ASP A 14 4.16 9.30 9.84
N ALA A 15 3.47 9.72 8.78
CA ALA A 15 3.63 11.04 8.21
C ALA A 15 3.19 12.17 9.18
N GLU A 16 2.13 11.95 9.96
CA GLU A 16 1.72 12.86 11.04
C GLU A 16 2.79 12.95 12.14
N ARG A 17 3.24 11.79 12.63
CA ARG A 17 4.22 11.70 13.70
C ARG A 17 5.57 12.31 13.34
N SER A 18 6.03 12.13 12.11
CA SER A 18 7.29 12.70 11.60
C SER A 18 7.18 14.17 11.21
N GLY A 19 5.97 14.73 11.16
CA GLY A 19 5.70 16.08 10.68
C GLY A 19 5.76 16.26 9.16
N ALA A 20 5.87 15.15 8.41
CA ALA A 20 5.82 15.16 6.95
C ALA A 20 4.42 15.48 6.40
N LEU A 21 3.37 15.17 7.17
CA LEU A 21 1.99 15.54 6.89
C LEU A 21 1.46 16.43 8.01
N LYS A 22 1.05 17.65 7.65
CA LYS A 22 0.49 18.64 8.59
C LYS A 22 -1.02 18.80 8.36
N PRO A 23 -1.79 19.22 9.36
CA PRO A 23 -3.22 19.51 9.20
C PRO A 23 -3.49 20.41 7.99
N GLY A 24 -4.48 20.07 7.19
CA GLY A 24 -4.89 20.83 6.01
C GLY A 24 -4.07 20.54 4.73
N GLN A 25 -2.98 19.80 4.81
CA GLN A 25 -2.25 19.39 3.62
C GLN A 25 -3.01 18.30 2.85
N THR A 26 -2.84 18.28 1.54
CA THR A 26 -3.45 17.28 0.66
C THR A 26 -2.50 16.10 0.45
N VAL A 27 -3.03 14.91 0.65
CA VAL A 27 -2.34 13.63 0.38
C VAL A 27 -2.54 13.24 -1.09
N ILE A 28 -1.54 12.62 -1.70
CA ILE A 28 -1.64 12.10 -3.08
C ILE A 28 -1.01 10.71 -3.20
N GLU A 29 -1.64 9.82 -3.97
CA GLU A 29 -1.10 8.51 -4.32
C GLU A 29 -1.49 8.10 -5.74
N ALA A 30 -0.60 7.36 -6.40
CA ALA A 30 -0.86 6.68 -7.66
C ALA A 30 -1.33 5.25 -7.39
N THR A 31 -2.60 4.96 -7.56
CA THR A 31 -3.15 3.65 -7.27
C THR A 31 -4.46 3.37 -8.01
N SER A 32 -4.62 2.14 -8.45
CA SER A 32 -5.87 1.66 -9.08
C SER A 32 -6.72 0.80 -8.16
N GLY A 33 -6.25 0.53 -6.94
CA GLY A 33 -6.78 -0.53 -6.12
C GLY A 33 -7.12 -0.15 -4.68
N ASN A 34 -7.04 -1.17 -3.86
CA ASN A 34 -7.44 -1.12 -2.45
C ASN A 34 -6.64 -0.11 -1.62
N THR A 35 -5.39 0.21 -2.00
CA THR A 35 -4.63 1.28 -1.33
C THR A 35 -5.34 2.62 -1.44
N GLY A 36 -5.87 2.97 -2.63
CA GLY A 36 -6.63 4.20 -2.81
C GLY A 36 -7.90 4.24 -1.98
N ILE A 37 -8.59 3.11 -1.85
CA ILE A 37 -9.78 2.98 -0.99
C ILE A 37 -9.40 3.15 0.48
N GLY A 38 -8.35 2.45 0.94
CA GLY A 38 -7.86 2.57 2.31
C GLY A 38 -7.43 3.99 2.67
N LEU A 39 -6.66 4.66 1.78
CA LEU A 39 -6.29 6.07 1.95
C LEU A 39 -7.52 6.98 1.97
N ALA A 40 -8.52 6.73 1.11
CA ALA A 40 -9.74 7.54 1.10
C ALA A 40 -10.50 7.43 2.42
N MET A 41 -10.60 6.23 3.02
CA MET A 41 -11.22 6.03 4.33
C MET A 41 -10.44 6.75 5.44
N VAL A 42 -9.13 6.56 5.49
CA VAL A 42 -8.29 7.17 6.53
C VAL A 42 -8.27 8.69 6.41
N CYS A 43 -8.09 9.21 5.20
CA CYS A 43 -8.10 10.66 4.95
C CYS A 43 -9.45 11.29 5.27
N ALA A 44 -10.56 10.65 4.91
CA ALA A 44 -11.90 11.12 5.26
C ALA A 44 -12.10 11.20 6.78
N GLN A 45 -11.67 10.17 7.52
CA GLN A 45 -11.78 10.11 8.98
C GLN A 45 -10.90 11.15 9.68
N LYS A 46 -9.69 11.39 9.15
CA LYS A 46 -8.70 12.32 9.74
C LYS A 46 -8.81 13.77 9.21
N GLY A 47 -9.68 14.01 8.22
CA GLY A 47 -9.90 15.36 7.66
C GLY A 47 -8.84 15.81 6.64
N TYR A 48 -8.11 14.90 6.00
CA TYR A 48 -7.16 15.23 4.95
C TYR A 48 -7.81 15.16 3.56
N PRO A 49 -7.66 16.19 2.72
CA PRO A 49 -8.00 16.06 1.31
C PRO A 49 -7.10 15.00 0.63
N LEU A 50 -7.69 14.16 -0.22
CA LEU A 50 -6.97 13.12 -0.96
C LEU A 50 -7.12 13.30 -2.46
N VAL A 51 -6.01 13.18 -3.18
CA VAL A 51 -5.96 13.06 -4.64
C VAL A 51 -5.45 11.66 -5.00
N VAL A 52 -6.12 10.99 -5.92
CA VAL A 52 -5.69 9.70 -6.46
C VAL A 52 -5.51 9.83 -7.96
N THR A 53 -4.36 9.43 -8.49
CA THR A 53 -4.13 9.27 -9.93
C THR A 53 -4.36 7.82 -10.31
N MET A 54 -5.18 7.57 -11.32
CA MET A 54 -5.62 6.24 -11.71
C MET A 54 -5.85 6.14 -13.22
N ALA A 55 -5.36 5.09 -13.87
CA ALA A 55 -5.62 4.90 -15.28
C ALA A 55 -7.12 4.65 -15.56
N ASP A 56 -7.60 5.14 -16.70
CA ASP A 56 -9.01 5.11 -17.07
C ASP A 56 -9.53 3.71 -17.47
N SER A 57 -8.63 2.73 -17.66
CA SER A 57 -8.98 1.33 -17.88
C SER A 57 -9.37 0.57 -16.60
N PHE A 58 -9.09 1.12 -15.42
CA PHE A 58 -9.40 0.44 -14.17
C PHE A 58 -10.87 0.60 -13.74
N SER A 59 -11.29 -0.20 -12.74
CA SER A 59 -12.67 -0.35 -12.28
C SER A 59 -13.37 0.97 -11.97
N VAL A 60 -14.54 1.14 -12.58
CA VAL A 60 -15.42 2.30 -12.35
C VAL A 60 -15.95 2.30 -10.91
N GLU A 61 -16.22 1.12 -10.33
CA GLU A 61 -16.73 0.94 -8.98
C GLU A 61 -15.74 1.49 -7.95
N ARG A 62 -14.43 1.21 -8.13
CA ARG A 62 -13.37 1.75 -7.25
C ARG A 62 -13.30 3.26 -7.34
N ARG A 63 -13.45 3.85 -8.54
CA ARG A 63 -13.50 5.31 -8.71
C ARG A 63 -14.69 5.93 -7.98
N LYS A 64 -15.87 5.30 -8.12
CA LYS A 64 -17.08 5.73 -7.43
C LYS A 64 -16.91 5.67 -5.91
N LEU A 65 -16.36 4.57 -5.40
CA LEU A 65 -16.12 4.38 -3.97
C LEU A 65 -15.12 5.41 -3.41
N MET A 66 -13.99 5.63 -4.08
CA MET A 66 -13.02 6.64 -3.64
C MET A 66 -13.62 8.05 -3.64
N ARG A 67 -14.40 8.40 -4.68
CA ARG A 67 -15.12 9.71 -4.75
C ARG A 67 -16.19 9.83 -3.67
N PHE A 68 -16.92 8.77 -3.40
CA PHE A 68 -17.91 8.74 -2.31
C PHE A 68 -17.26 9.02 -0.95
N LEU A 69 -16.05 8.53 -0.74
CA LEU A 69 -15.23 8.78 0.45
C LEU A 69 -14.52 10.15 0.43
N GLY A 70 -14.80 11.01 -0.55
CA GLY A 70 -14.27 12.37 -0.62
C GLY A 70 -12.97 12.54 -1.42
N ALA A 71 -12.41 11.50 -2.01
CA ALA A 71 -11.19 11.61 -2.79
C ALA A 71 -11.43 12.24 -4.18
N LYS A 72 -10.52 13.10 -4.62
CA LYS A 72 -10.44 13.58 -6.00
C LYS A 72 -9.69 12.57 -6.85
N VAL A 73 -10.40 11.88 -7.75
CA VAL A 73 -9.81 10.90 -8.67
C VAL A 73 -9.49 11.57 -10.01
N ILE A 74 -8.20 11.61 -10.37
CA ILE A 74 -7.68 12.13 -11.63
C ILE A 74 -7.35 10.93 -12.52
N LEU A 75 -7.99 10.87 -13.69
CA LEU A 75 -7.76 9.79 -14.64
C LEU A 75 -6.57 10.10 -15.53
N THR A 76 -5.79 9.06 -15.83
CA THR A 76 -4.69 9.07 -16.80
C THR A 76 -4.98 8.11 -17.94
N PRO A 77 -4.43 8.32 -19.15
CA PRO A 77 -4.62 7.41 -20.28
C PRO A 77 -4.16 5.98 -19.95
N ALA A 78 -4.92 4.99 -20.46
CA ALA A 78 -4.65 3.57 -20.23
C ALA A 78 -3.36 3.05 -20.87
N ALA A 79 -2.89 3.69 -21.95
CA ALA A 79 -1.82 3.18 -22.81
C ALA A 79 -0.51 2.85 -22.05
N ASP A 80 -0.18 3.64 -21.02
CA ASP A 80 1.07 3.51 -20.28
C ASP A 80 0.87 3.09 -18.80
N LEU A 81 -0.32 2.63 -18.45
CA LEU A 81 -0.73 2.07 -17.14
C LEU A 81 -0.08 2.73 -15.91
N GLY A 82 0.68 1.95 -15.13
CA GLY A 82 1.21 2.37 -13.83
C GLY A 82 2.24 3.50 -13.90
N THR A 83 3.04 3.59 -14.96
CA THR A 83 4.11 4.59 -15.09
C THR A 83 3.57 6.01 -15.21
N VAL A 84 2.50 6.18 -16.02
CA VAL A 84 1.87 7.52 -16.20
C VAL A 84 1.15 7.96 -14.93
N MET A 85 0.50 7.02 -14.21
CA MET A 85 -0.14 7.33 -12.93
C MET A 85 0.88 7.89 -11.92
N VAL A 86 2.02 7.20 -11.77
CA VAL A 86 3.09 7.61 -10.84
C VAL A 86 3.70 8.95 -11.26
N ARG A 87 4.01 9.12 -12.56
CA ARG A 87 4.52 10.39 -13.09
C ARG A 87 3.55 11.53 -12.80
N LYS A 88 2.26 11.33 -13.06
CA LYS A 88 1.23 12.34 -12.80
C LYS A 88 1.09 12.70 -11.32
N ALA A 89 1.18 11.73 -10.43
CA ALA A 89 1.19 11.97 -8.99
C ALA A 89 2.40 12.80 -8.57
N ASN A 90 3.59 12.46 -9.06
CA ASN A 90 4.83 13.22 -8.79
C ASN A 90 4.76 14.66 -9.30
N GLU A 91 4.28 14.88 -10.54
CA GLU A 91 4.09 16.22 -11.11
C GLU A 91 3.15 17.07 -10.23
N LEU A 92 2.01 16.50 -9.85
CA LEU A 92 1.03 17.22 -9.05
C LEU A 92 1.54 17.51 -7.63
N ALA A 93 2.28 16.56 -7.03
CA ALA A 93 2.89 16.75 -5.73
C ALA A 93 3.91 17.88 -5.75
N ALA A 94 4.83 17.88 -6.72
CA ALA A 94 5.85 18.91 -6.85
C ALA A 94 5.27 20.30 -7.13
N LYS A 95 4.27 20.38 -8.04
CA LYS A 95 3.65 21.65 -8.42
C LYS A 95 2.83 22.30 -7.30
N ASN A 96 2.18 21.50 -6.48
CA ASN A 96 1.17 21.96 -5.51
C ASN A 96 1.54 21.67 -4.04
N GLY A 97 2.75 21.18 -3.77
CA GLY A 97 3.18 20.86 -2.41
C GLY A 97 2.35 19.74 -1.74
N LEU A 98 1.90 18.74 -2.53
CA LEU A 98 1.11 17.63 -1.98
C LEU A 98 2.01 16.56 -1.37
N VAL A 99 1.49 15.85 -0.37
CA VAL A 99 2.24 14.81 0.35
C VAL A 99 2.03 13.45 -0.33
N LEU A 100 3.10 12.93 -0.96
CA LEU A 100 3.13 11.60 -1.59
C LEU A 100 3.26 10.50 -0.53
N THR A 101 2.39 9.49 -0.58
CA THR A 101 2.43 8.34 0.35
C THR A 101 3.45 7.28 -0.04
N ARG A 102 3.77 7.12 -1.33
CA ARG A 102 4.82 6.23 -1.87
C ARG A 102 4.72 4.79 -1.37
N GLN A 103 3.58 4.14 -1.54
CA GLN A 103 3.29 2.82 -0.97
C GLN A 103 4.35 1.73 -1.23
N PHE A 104 5.14 1.85 -2.30
CA PHE A 104 6.17 0.86 -2.66
C PHE A 104 7.52 1.10 -1.99
N GLU A 105 7.79 2.32 -1.54
CA GLU A 105 9.08 2.76 -1.02
C GLU A 105 9.02 3.09 0.48
N ASN A 106 7.83 3.43 0.97
CA ASN A 106 7.62 3.92 2.32
C ASN A 106 7.74 2.80 3.36
N GLU A 107 8.77 2.88 4.20
CA GLU A 107 9.05 1.89 5.24
C GLU A 107 7.94 1.77 6.27
N ALA A 108 7.14 2.82 6.48
CA ALA A 108 5.98 2.81 7.38
C ALA A 108 4.96 1.71 7.02
N ASN A 109 4.90 1.31 5.74
CA ASN A 109 4.11 0.17 5.29
C ASN A 109 4.56 -1.13 5.97
N ALA A 110 5.84 -1.47 5.87
CA ALA A 110 6.37 -2.69 6.48
C ALA A 110 6.35 -2.62 8.01
N GLU A 111 6.69 -1.46 8.56
CA GLU A 111 6.70 -1.25 10.01
C GLU A 111 5.32 -1.41 10.63
N TYR A 112 4.28 -0.91 9.98
CA TYR A 112 2.91 -1.13 10.44
C TYR A 112 2.55 -2.62 10.50
N HIS A 113 2.94 -3.41 9.49
CA HIS A 113 2.73 -4.85 9.49
C HIS A 113 3.56 -5.57 10.56
N SER A 114 4.77 -5.10 10.87
CA SER A 114 5.59 -5.66 11.95
C SER A 114 4.93 -5.48 13.32
N ARG A 115 4.37 -4.30 13.59
CA ARG A 115 3.77 -3.97 14.90
C ARG A 115 2.31 -4.39 15.06
N THR A 116 1.62 -4.80 13.99
CA THR A 116 0.21 -5.22 14.01
C THR A 116 0.03 -6.62 13.46
N THR A 117 0.03 -6.80 12.16
CA THR A 117 -0.26 -8.08 11.48
C THR A 117 0.62 -9.22 12.00
N ALA A 118 1.92 -8.98 12.15
CA ALA A 118 2.83 -10.00 12.67
C ALA A 118 2.54 -10.36 14.12
N ARG A 119 2.16 -9.38 14.94
CA ARG A 119 1.81 -9.61 16.35
C ARG A 119 0.53 -10.40 16.49
N GLU A 120 -0.45 -10.14 15.66
CA GLU A 120 -1.70 -10.91 15.59
C GLU A 120 -1.39 -12.36 15.22
N ILE A 121 -0.61 -12.60 14.17
CA ILE A 121 -0.20 -13.95 13.75
C ILE A 121 0.53 -14.69 14.88
N VAL A 122 1.51 -14.05 15.52
CA VAL A 122 2.27 -14.68 16.62
C VAL A 122 1.36 -15.01 17.81
N ALA A 123 0.40 -14.12 18.12
CA ALA A 123 -0.56 -14.33 19.20
C ALA A 123 -1.55 -15.47 18.89
N ASP A 124 -2.09 -15.50 17.67
CA ASP A 124 -3.05 -16.53 17.24
C ASP A 124 -2.45 -17.96 17.27
N PHE A 125 -1.12 -18.05 17.07
CA PHE A 125 -0.38 -19.32 17.13
C PHE A 125 0.39 -19.49 18.45
N GLN A 126 0.01 -18.79 19.52
CA GLN A 126 0.65 -18.97 20.82
C GLN A 126 0.40 -20.38 21.36
N GLY A 127 1.48 -21.14 21.59
CA GLY A 127 1.41 -22.54 22.01
C GLY A 127 1.18 -23.55 20.88
N GLU A 128 0.94 -23.08 19.66
CA GLU A 128 0.74 -23.91 18.49
C GLU A 128 1.95 -23.84 17.52
N ARG A 129 2.06 -24.83 16.65
CA ARG A 129 3.06 -24.84 15.57
C ARG A 129 2.58 -23.95 14.42
N LEU A 130 3.49 -23.16 13.88
CA LEU A 130 3.32 -22.45 12.61
C LEU A 130 4.43 -22.91 11.66
N ASP A 131 4.17 -23.97 10.89
CA ASP A 131 5.19 -24.57 10.03
C ASP A 131 5.45 -23.75 8.76
N TYR A 132 4.38 -23.16 8.21
CA TYR A 132 4.43 -22.37 6.99
C TYR A 132 3.59 -21.11 7.12
N TRP A 133 4.16 -20.00 6.67
CA TRP A 133 3.41 -18.77 6.42
C TRP A 133 3.45 -18.45 4.93
N VAL A 134 2.29 -18.53 4.28
CA VAL A 134 2.15 -18.33 2.82
C VAL A 134 1.56 -16.95 2.56
N THR A 135 2.20 -16.16 1.71
CA THR A 135 1.74 -14.80 1.37
C THR A 135 1.97 -14.47 -0.10
N GLY A 136 1.15 -13.57 -0.64
CA GLY A 136 1.40 -12.97 -1.94
C GLY A 136 2.42 -11.84 -1.87
N PHE A 137 2.83 -11.38 -3.05
CA PHE A 137 3.75 -10.26 -3.21
C PHE A 137 3.11 -9.15 -4.04
N GLY A 138 2.98 -7.97 -3.45
CA GLY A 138 2.51 -6.74 -4.11
C GLY A 138 3.49 -5.59 -3.85
N THR A 139 3.21 -4.72 -2.87
CA THR A 139 4.16 -3.67 -2.43
C THR A 139 5.34 -4.22 -1.62
N GLY A 140 5.25 -5.46 -1.19
CA GLY A 140 6.24 -6.09 -0.31
C GLY A 140 6.07 -5.76 1.18
N GLY A 141 5.20 -4.81 1.54
CA GLY A 141 5.05 -4.35 2.92
C GLY A 141 4.66 -5.45 3.91
N THR A 142 3.65 -6.25 3.57
CA THR A 142 3.23 -7.38 4.42
C THR A 142 4.32 -8.43 4.54
N LEU A 143 4.92 -8.84 3.41
CA LEU A 143 6.01 -9.81 3.38
C LEU A 143 7.20 -9.36 4.24
N LYS A 144 7.65 -8.12 4.04
CA LYS A 144 8.78 -7.53 4.77
C LYS A 144 8.49 -7.38 6.25
N GLY A 145 7.32 -6.83 6.59
CA GLY A 145 6.95 -6.54 7.97
C GLY A 145 6.71 -7.79 8.80
N VAL A 146 5.93 -8.74 8.30
CA VAL A 146 5.67 -10.01 8.99
C VAL A 146 6.91 -10.90 8.99
N GLY A 147 7.61 -10.99 7.86
CA GLY A 147 8.81 -11.80 7.73
C GLY A 147 9.90 -11.44 8.74
N ARG A 148 10.13 -10.14 9.00
CA ARG A 148 11.09 -9.69 10.04
C ARG A 148 10.78 -10.22 11.43
N VAL A 149 9.50 -10.25 11.78
CA VAL A 149 9.05 -10.72 13.11
C VAL A 149 9.12 -12.23 13.20
N LEU A 150 8.62 -12.93 12.17
CA LEU A 150 8.67 -14.40 12.15
C LEU A 150 10.12 -14.93 12.14
N ALA A 151 11.02 -14.32 11.39
CA ALA A 151 12.43 -14.71 11.38
C ALA A 151 13.09 -14.62 12.77
N LYS A 152 12.62 -13.70 13.62
CA LYS A 152 13.13 -13.51 14.98
C LYS A 152 12.43 -14.39 16.02
N GLU A 153 11.11 -14.47 15.96
CA GLU A 153 10.28 -15.06 17.02
C GLU A 153 9.78 -16.48 16.71
N ARG A 154 9.79 -16.84 15.43
CA ARG A 154 9.38 -18.15 14.91
C ARG A 154 10.36 -18.63 13.82
N PRO A 155 11.66 -18.82 14.15
CA PRO A 155 12.70 -19.11 13.15
C PRO A 155 12.47 -20.42 12.37
N ASP A 156 11.69 -21.35 12.91
CA ASP A 156 11.34 -22.61 12.25
C ASP A 156 10.20 -22.47 11.23
N THR A 157 9.49 -21.32 11.22
CA THR A 157 8.41 -21.07 10.26
C THR A 157 9.00 -20.82 8.87
N LYS A 158 8.60 -21.63 7.90
CA LYS A 158 8.97 -21.44 6.48
C LYS A 158 8.09 -20.36 5.85
N ILE A 159 8.71 -19.33 5.31
CA ILE A 159 8.02 -18.27 4.58
C ILE A 159 7.94 -18.66 3.11
N VAL A 160 6.72 -18.79 2.59
CA VAL A 160 6.44 -19.12 1.19
C VAL A 160 5.78 -17.93 0.52
N VAL A 161 6.37 -17.47 -0.57
CA VAL A 161 5.85 -16.35 -1.37
C VAL A 161 5.27 -16.86 -2.67
N SER A 162 4.03 -16.49 -2.96
CA SER A 162 3.37 -16.76 -4.23
C SER A 162 3.38 -15.53 -5.13
N GLU A 163 3.64 -15.73 -6.41
CA GLU A 163 3.56 -14.68 -7.44
C GLU A 163 2.87 -15.21 -8.69
N PRO A 164 2.27 -14.35 -9.54
CA PRO A 164 1.65 -14.79 -10.80
C PRO A 164 2.69 -15.38 -11.75
N ALA A 165 2.36 -16.49 -12.40
CA ALA A 165 3.25 -17.13 -13.37
C ALA A 165 3.56 -16.20 -14.58
N GLU A 166 2.61 -15.33 -14.94
CA GLU A 166 2.76 -14.36 -16.02
C GLU A 166 3.57 -13.11 -15.63
N ALA A 167 3.90 -12.96 -14.33
CA ALA A 167 4.70 -11.84 -13.82
C ALA A 167 5.65 -12.31 -12.73
N PRO A 168 6.62 -13.20 -13.02
CA PRO A 168 7.47 -13.86 -12.05
C PRO A 168 8.66 -12.95 -11.63
N MET A 169 8.39 -11.83 -10.98
CA MET A 169 9.41 -10.84 -10.59
C MET A 169 10.47 -11.39 -9.64
N LEU A 170 10.04 -12.17 -8.66
CA LEU A 170 10.95 -12.73 -7.66
C LEU A 170 11.76 -13.90 -8.23
N THR A 171 11.09 -14.78 -8.97
CA THR A 171 11.75 -15.97 -9.55
C THR A 171 12.69 -15.61 -10.70
N SER A 172 12.32 -14.65 -11.56
CA SER A 172 13.16 -14.22 -12.68
C SER A 172 14.29 -13.28 -12.27
N GLY A 173 14.11 -12.54 -11.19
CA GLY A 173 15.01 -11.45 -10.80
C GLY A 173 14.94 -10.22 -11.74
N GLU A 174 14.05 -10.24 -12.74
CA GLU A 174 13.92 -9.18 -13.73
C GLU A 174 12.75 -8.25 -13.43
N PRO A 175 12.92 -6.92 -13.57
CA PRO A 175 11.80 -6.01 -13.46
C PRO A 175 10.73 -6.31 -14.51
N GLN A 176 9.50 -6.51 -14.07
CA GLN A 176 8.37 -6.71 -14.97
C GLN A 176 7.71 -5.37 -15.30
N SER A 177 7.38 -5.15 -16.58
CA SER A 177 6.53 -4.03 -16.95
C SER A 177 5.17 -4.23 -16.27
N ARG A 178 4.76 -3.26 -15.46
CA ARG A 178 3.45 -3.30 -14.81
C ARG A 178 2.36 -3.20 -15.87
N ARG A 179 1.78 -4.34 -16.21
CA ARG A 179 0.59 -4.43 -17.08
C ARG A 179 -0.67 -4.16 -16.30
#